data_135c5904a025fa38f5a091862fe91f47
#
_entry.id   135c5904a025fa38f5a091862fe91f47
#
_cell.length_a   1.000
_cell.length_b   1.000
_cell.length_c   1.000
_cell.angle_alpha   90.00
_cell.angle_beta   90.00
_cell.angle_gamma   90.00
#
_symmetry.space_group_name_H-M   'P 1'
#
loop_
_entity.id
_entity.type
_entity.pdbx_description
1 polymer ?
#
loop_
_entity_poly.entity_id
_entity_poly.type
_entity_poly.pdbx_seq_one_letter_code
_entity_poly.pdbx_strand_id
1 'polypeptide(L)'
;MKHFLGIFAIVLAAAMTHAQFLNQQSAVPAFHASRPTPATVLPPILTQKQLAASGLISPAQTEAYKAAARASAVVYQMPCYCYCDRNHGHASLRSCFESTHGANCGTCMQEALYSYRQSRKGQSAKMIRDGIMHGDYKLVDLENVPPIK
;
A
#
# COMPACT_ATOMS: atom_id res chain seq x y z
N MET A 1 3.27 -29.51 -44.94
CA MET A 1 4.07 -29.45 -43.69
C MET A 1 4.49 -28.04 -43.25
N LYS A 2 4.51 -27.01 -44.11
CA LYS A 2 4.95 -25.63 -43.73
C LYS A 2 3.93 -24.85 -42.91
N HIS A 3 2.64 -25.15 -42.95
CA HIS A 3 1.58 -24.42 -42.24
C HIS A 3 1.42 -24.85 -40.76
N PHE A 4 1.84 -26.04 -40.38
CA PHE A 4 1.76 -26.53 -38.98
C PHE A 4 2.80 -25.89 -38.08
N LEU A 5 3.99 -25.52 -38.58
CA LEU A 5 5.02 -24.84 -37.77
C LEU A 5 4.59 -23.41 -37.36
N GLY A 6 3.86 -22.71 -38.23
CA GLY A 6 3.42 -21.33 -37.95
C GLY A 6 2.38 -21.25 -36.81
N ILE A 7 1.44 -22.21 -36.78
CA ILE A 7 0.39 -22.25 -35.75
C ILE A 7 0.99 -22.58 -34.38
N PHE A 8 1.97 -23.48 -34.33
CA PHE A 8 2.64 -23.85 -33.07
C PHE A 8 3.45 -22.67 -32.45
N ALA A 9 4.10 -21.87 -33.30
CA ALA A 9 4.86 -20.70 -32.85
C ALA A 9 3.95 -19.60 -32.28
N ILE A 10 2.77 -19.39 -32.86
CA ILE A 10 1.79 -18.39 -32.39
C ILE A 10 1.19 -18.80 -31.03
N VAL A 11 0.88 -20.10 -30.85
CA VAL A 11 0.34 -20.61 -29.58
C VAL A 11 1.37 -20.51 -28.45
N LEU A 12 2.65 -20.80 -28.70
CA LEU A 12 3.72 -20.67 -27.73
C LEU A 12 3.95 -19.18 -27.33
N ALA A 13 3.91 -18.27 -28.29
CA ALA A 13 4.06 -16.83 -28.02
C ALA A 13 2.91 -16.29 -27.14
N ALA A 14 1.66 -16.72 -27.40
CA ALA A 14 0.50 -16.34 -26.59
C ALA A 14 0.58 -16.89 -25.16
N ALA A 15 1.08 -18.11 -24.96
CA ALA A 15 1.25 -18.70 -23.63
C ALA A 15 2.31 -17.97 -22.81
N MET A 16 3.40 -17.51 -23.43
CA MET A 16 4.44 -16.73 -22.73
C MET A 16 3.94 -15.35 -22.28
N THR A 17 3.12 -14.67 -23.08
CA THR A 17 2.55 -13.37 -22.69
C THR A 17 1.58 -13.48 -21.52
N HIS A 18 0.78 -14.54 -21.45
CA HIS A 18 -0.11 -14.80 -20.32
C HIS A 18 0.65 -15.10 -19.04
N ALA A 19 1.72 -15.90 -19.10
CA ALA A 19 2.54 -16.21 -17.93
C ALA A 19 3.26 -14.97 -17.38
N GLN A 20 3.75 -14.09 -18.25
CA GLN A 20 4.36 -12.81 -17.85
C GLN A 20 3.34 -11.86 -17.23
N PHE A 21 2.12 -11.79 -17.77
CA PHE A 21 1.05 -10.95 -17.23
C PHE A 21 0.62 -11.42 -15.82
N LEU A 22 0.44 -12.73 -15.62
CA LEU A 22 0.10 -13.33 -14.33
C LEU A 22 1.22 -13.11 -13.29
N ASN A 23 2.49 -13.20 -13.70
CA ASN A 23 3.63 -12.93 -12.82
C ASN A 23 3.72 -11.44 -12.41
N GLN A 24 3.36 -10.52 -13.30
CA GLN A 24 3.31 -9.09 -12.98
C GLN A 24 2.18 -8.76 -11.99
N GLN A 25 1.01 -9.39 -12.10
CA GLN A 25 -0.09 -9.25 -11.14
C GLN A 25 0.29 -9.77 -9.74
N SER A 26 1.07 -10.86 -9.66
CA SER A 26 1.58 -11.39 -8.39
C SER A 26 2.67 -10.51 -7.75
N ALA A 27 3.20 -9.51 -8.46
CA ALA A 27 4.19 -8.56 -7.93
C ALA A 27 3.57 -7.44 -7.09
N VAL A 28 2.26 -7.17 -7.23
CA VAL A 28 1.56 -6.15 -6.45
C VAL A 28 1.16 -6.74 -5.10
N PRO A 29 1.55 -6.10 -3.96
CA PRO A 29 1.13 -6.54 -2.63
C PRO A 29 -0.39 -6.48 -2.45
N ALA A 30 -0.92 -7.19 -1.45
CA ALA A 30 -2.35 -7.24 -1.14
C ALA A 30 -2.93 -5.85 -0.85
N PHE A 31 -4.14 -5.61 -1.35
CA PHE A 31 -4.96 -4.42 -1.09
C PHE A 31 -6.44 -4.72 -1.33
N HIS A 32 -7.34 -3.88 -0.82
CA HIS A 32 -8.77 -3.99 -1.09
C HIS A 32 -9.18 -3.05 -2.23
N ALA A 33 -9.88 -3.57 -3.23
CA ALA A 33 -10.34 -2.77 -4.38
C ALA A 33 -11.37 -1.69 -3.99
N SER A 34 -12.17 -1.96 -2.95
CA SER A 34 -13.26 -1.10 -2.47
C SER A 34 -13.01 -0.60 -1.04
N ARG A 35 -13.71 0.45 -0.65
CA ARG A 35 -13.73 0.93 0.74
C ARG A 35 -14.30 -0.12 1.68
N PRO A 36 -13.92 -0.11 2.99
CA PRO A 36 -14.59 -0.93 3.98
C PRO A 36 -16.07 -0.52 4.07
N THR A 37 -16.94 -1.50 4.21
CA THR A 37 -18.37 -1.27 4.45
C THR A 37 -18.61 -0.94 5.93
N PRO A 38 -19.77 -0.37 6.31
CA PRO A 38 -20.11 -0.17 7.73
C PRO A 38 -20.10 -1.46 8.57
N ALA A 39 -20.32 -2.62 7.93
CA ALA A 39 -20.26 -3.93 8.59
C ALA A 39 -18.83 -4.49 8.72
N THR A 40 -17.84 -3.88 8.10
CA THR A 40 -16.46 -4.35 8.15
C THR A 40 -15.85 -4.00 9.51
N VAL A 41 -15.63 -5.01 10.34
CA VAL A 41 -14.93 -4.84 11.63
C VAL A 41 -13.43 -4.80 11.35
N LEU A 42 -12.80 -3.67 11.67
CA LEU A 42 -11.35 -3.46 11.49
C LEU A 42 -10.71 -3.20 12.85
N PRO A 43 -9.54 -3.80 13.14
CA PRO A 43 -8.77 -3.43 14.32
C PRO A 43 -8.47 -1.93 14.36
N PRO A 44 -8.39 -1.29 15.51
CA PRO A 44 -8.08 0.13 15.59
C PRO A 44 -6.65 0.43 15.13
N ILE A 45 -6.46 1.55 14.46
CA ILE A 45 -5.12 2.11 14.24
C ILE A 45 -4.59 2.62 15.58
N LEU A 46 -3.31 2.34 15.90
CA LEU A 46 -2.72 2.77 17.16
C LEU A 46 -2.76 4.29 17.31
N THR A 47 -3.10 4.71 18.53
CA THR A 47 -3.13 6.12 18.92
C THR A 47 -1.71 6.64 19.22
N GLN A 48 -1.55 7.97 19.21
CA GLN A 48 -0.30 8.63 19.60
C GLN A 48 0.17 8.22 21.01
N LYS A 49 -0.78 8.03 21.94
CA LYS A 49 -0.48 7.60 23.31
C LYS A 49 0.12 6.17 23.32
N GLN A 50 -0.41 5.27 22.52
CA GLN A 50 0.11 3.89 22.41
C GLN A 50 1.49 3.87 21.76
N LEU A 51 1.74 4.67 20.73
CA LEU A 51 3.05 4.81 20.11
C LEU A 51 4.08 5.36 21.11
N ALA A 52 3.73 6.41 21.84
CA ALA A 52 4.60 7.00 22.85
C ALA A 52 4.95 6.00 23.97
N ALA A 53 3.98 5.18 24.40
CA ALA A 53 4.21 4.11 25.37
C ALA A 53 5.20 3.04 24.88
N SER A 54 5.37 2.92 23.55
CA SER A 54 6.34 2.03 22.92
C SER A 54 7.65 2.72 22.52
N GLY A 55 7.86 3.97 22.93
CA GLY A 55 9.06 4.77 22.59
C GLY A 55 9.11 5.26 21.13
N LEU A 56 8.00 5.15 20.38
CA LEU A 56 7.91 5.49 18.96
C LEU A 56 7.33 6.92 18.80
N ILE A 57 8.20 7.92 18.97
CA ILE A 57 7.79 9.32 19.10
C ILE A 57 8.40 10.27 18.04
N SER A 58 9.12 9.75 17.05
CA SER A 58 9.67 10.62 16.00
C SER A 58 8.53 11.30 15.21
N PRO A 59 8.77 12.50 14.63
CA PRO A 59 7.79 13.17 13.78
C PRO A 59 7.26 12.27 12.66
N ALA A 60 8.13 11.53 11.98
CA ALA A 60 7.72 10.62 10.90
C ALA A 60 6.74 9.54 11.41
N GLN A 61 7.04 8.91 12.55
CA GLN A 61 6.20 7.88 13.15
C GLN A 61 4.84 8.45 13.56
N THR A 62 4.85 9.52 14.32
CA THR A 62 3.61 10.12 14.84
C THR A 62 2.72 10.64 13.72
N GLU A 63 3.28 11.33 12.72
CA GLU A 63 2.50 11.89 11.62
C GLU A 63 2.04 10.82 10.63
N ALA A 64 2.80 9.74 10.41
CA ALA A 64 2.35 8.63 9.57
C ALA A 64 1.12 7.90 10.18
N TYR A 65 1.09 7.69 11.50
CA TYR A 65 -0.08 7.11 12.16
C TYR A 65 -1.29 8.05 12.16
N LYS A 66 -1.10 9.35 12.35
CA LYS A 66 -2.18 10.34 12.16
C LYS A 66 -2.70 10.31 10.72
N ALA A 67 -1.82 10.26 9.73
CA ALA A 67 -2.18 10.18 8.32
C ALA A 67 -3.00 8.93 8.04
N ALA A 68 -2.53 7.75 8.49
CA ALA A 68 -3.24 6.49 8.33
C ALA A 68 -4.62 6.51 9.01
N ALA A 69 -4.74 7.07 10.21
CA ALA A 69 -6.01 7.18 10.92
C ALA A 69 -6.99 8.09 10.17
N ARG A 70 -6.54 9.26 9.68
CA ARG A 70 -7.40 10.21 8.96
C ARG A 70 -7.78 9.76 7.55
N ALA A 71 -6.92 8.98 6.91
CA ALA A 71 -7.16 8.39 5.60
C ALA A 71 -7.45 6.88 5.67
N SER A 72 -8.02 6.39 6.78
CA SER A 72 -8.18 4.96 7.07
C SER A 72 -8.84 4.18 5.94
N ALA A 73 -9.91 4.69 5.35
CA ALA A 73 -10.59 4.05 4.22
C ALA A 73 -9.76 4.09 2.92
N VAL A 74 -8.82 5.02 2.80
CA VAL A 74 -7.90 5.10 1.65
C VAL A 74 -6.78 4.09 1.84
N VAL A 75 -6.07 4.11 2.98
CA VAL A 75 -4.96 3.16 3.21
C VAL A 75 -5.42 1.70 3.28
N TYR A 76 -6.70 1.44 3.58
CA TYR A 76 -7.34 0.14 3.42
C TYR A 76 -7.31 -0.36 1.97
N GLN A 77 -7.35 0.56 1.00
CA GLN A 77 -7.36 0.26 -0.43
C GLN A 77 -5.96 0.34 -1.06
N MET A 78 -4.89 0.51 -0.28
CA MET A 78 -3.52 0.65 -0.78
C MET A 78 -2.72 -0.62 -0.53
N PRO A 79 -1.89 -1.06 -1.50
CA PRO A 79 -0.87 -2.06 -1.25
C PRO A 79 0.23 -1.48 -0.36
N CYS A 80 1.04 -2.36 0.27
CA CYS A 80 2.24 -1.96 0.99
C CYS A 80 3.47 -2.59 0.36
N TYR A 81 4.33 -1.79 -0.25
CA TYR A 81 5.51 -2.25 -0.99
C TYR A 81 6.70 -2.65 -0.11
N CYS A 82 6.52 -2.79 1.20
CA CYS A 82 7.40 -3.60 2.03
C CYS A 82 7.00 -5.09 2.06
N TYR A 83 5.95 -5.47 1.30
CA TYR A 83 5.48 -6.84 1.14
C TYR A 83 5.09 -7.54 2.44
N CYS A 84 4.51 -6.79 3.37
CA CYS A 84 4.01 -7.33 4.65
C CYS A 84 2.88 -8.36 4.49
N ASP A 85 2.22 -8.39 3.35
CA ASP A 85 1.24 -9.42 2.99
C ASP A 85 1.86 -10.83 2.95
N ARG A 86 3.13 -10.93 2.55
CA ARG A 86 3.84 -12.22 2.41
C ARG A 86 4.35 -12.78 3.73
N ASN A 87 4.77 -11.89 4.65
CA ASN A 87 5.48 -12.29 5.87
C ASN A 87 4.68 -12.06 7.15
N HIS A 88 3.68 -11.19 7.12
CA HIS A 88 2.88 -10.79 8.29
C HIS A 88 1.37 -10.94 8.06
N GLY A 89 0.94 -11.43 6.89
CA GLY A 89 -0.47 -11.62 6.56
C GLY A 89 -1.28 -10.31 6.47
N HIS A 90 -0.63 -9.18 6.19
CA HIS A 90 -1.32 -7.89 6.07
C HIS A 90 -2.18 -7.85 4.81
N ALA A 91 -3.45 -7.52 4.94
CA ALA A 91 -4.39 -7.45 3.83
C ALA A 91 -4.31 -6.12 3.05
N SER A 92 -3.65 -5.11 3.58
CA SER A 92 -3.44 -3.80 2.97
C SER A 92 -2.43 -2.97 3.78
N LEU A 93 -2.06 -1.81 3.28
CA LEU A 93 -1.23 -0.83 4.01
C LEU A 93 -1.82 -0.47 5.38
N ARG A 94 -3.15 -0.44 5.53
CA ARG A 94 -3.80 -0.13 6.81
C ARG A 94 -3.35 -1.07 7.92
N SER A 95 -3.20 -2.37 7.63
CA SER A 95 -2.81 -3.38 8.64
C SER A 95 -1.46 -3.08 9.29
N CYS A 96 -0.56 -2.36 8.61
CA CYS A 96 0.73 -1.94 9.18
C CYS A 96 0.57 -1.00 10.38
N PHE A 97 -0.55 -0.28 10.47
CA PHE A 97 -0.83 0.74 11.49
C PHE A 97 -1.74 0.24 12.63
N GLU A 98 -2.18 -1.00 12.58
CA GLU A 98 -2.93 -1.68 13.64
C GLU A 98 -2.01 -2.19 14.77
N SER A 99 -0.69 -2.13 14.56
CA SER A 99 0.38 -2.45 15.50
C SER A 99 1.52 -1.44 15.37
N THR A 100 2.62 -1.64 16.09
CA THR A 100 3.84 -0.81 15.96
C THR A 100 4.65 -1.09 14.69
N HIS A 101 4.23 -2.04 13.87
CA HIS A 101 4.94 -2.47 12.65
C HIS A 101 5.19 -1.29 11.69
N GLY A 102 4.18 -0.49 11.40
CA GLY A 102 4.29 0.66 10.51
C GLY A 102 5.30 1.72 10.96
N ALA A 103 5.50 1.88 12.28
CA ALA A 103 6.44 2.84 12.84
C ALA A 103 7.91 2.43 12.67
N ASN A 104 8.17 1.14 12.40
CA ASN A 104 9.50 0.60 12.19
C ASN A 104 9.82 0.39 10.68
N CYS A 105 8.96 0.87 9.79
CA CYS A 105 9.08 0.69 8.34
C CYS A 105 8.96 2.02 7.60
N GLY A 106 10.06 2.51 7.03
CA GLY A 106 10.08 3.75 6.23
C GLY A 106 9.10 3.70 5.06
N THR A 107 9.02 2.59 4.34
CA THR A 107 8.08 2.41 3.23
C THR A 107 6.63 2.58 3.68
N CYS A 108 6.21 1.92 4.78
CA CYS A 108 4.84 2.07 5.31
C CYS A 108 4.53 3.52 5.66
N MET A 109 5.46 4.21 6.34
CA MET A 109 5.28 5.62 6.71
C MET A 109 5.15 6.53 5.49
N GLN A 110 6.02 6.36 4.48
CA GLN A 110 5.96 7.11 3.23
C GLN A 110 4.65 6.90 2.49
N GLU A 111 4.21 5.65 2.34
CA GLU A 111 2.96 5.30 1.67
C GLU A 111 1.72 5.87 2.38
N ALA A 112 1.69 5.85 3.72
CA ALA A 112 0.58 6.43 4.47
C ALA A 112 0.52 7.96 4.34
N LEU A 113 1.66 8.63 4.48
CA LEU A 113 1.77 10.09 4.32
C LEU A 113 1.42 10.52 2.88
N TYR A 114 1.90 9.79 1.87
CA TYR A 114 1.54 10.00 0.48
C TYR A 114 0.03 9.86 0.29
N SER A 115 -0.54 8.75 0.73
CA SER A 115 -1.98 8.45 0.60
C SER A 115 -2.84 9.53 1.23
N TYR A 116 -2.50 9.98 2.42
CA TYR A 116 -3.19 11.09 3.09
C TYR A 116 -3.08 12.38 2.28
N ARG A 117 -1.88 12.79 1.87
CA ARG A 117 -1.64 14.03 1.11
C ARG A 117 -2.43 14.05 -0.20
N GLN A 118 -2.44 12.94 -0.94
CA GLN A 118 -3.16 12.85 -2.20
C GLN A 118 -4.69 12.80 -1.99
N SER A 119 -5.17 12.14 -0.94
CA SER A 119 -6.60 12.14 -0.61
C SER A 119 -7.09 13.55 -0.23
N ARG A 120 -6.25 14.35 0.44
CA ARG A 120 -6.56 15.77 0.74
C ARG A 120 -6.60 16.67 -0.49
N LYS A 121 -5.94 16.27 -1.57
CA LYS A 121 -6.03 16.92 -2.90
C LYS A 121 -7.23 16.43 -3.71
N GLY A 122 -8.09 15.58 -3.14
CA GLY A 122 -9.28 15.05 -3.82
C GLY A 122 -9.02 13.90 -4.78
N GLN A 123 -7.83 13.30 -4.79
CA GLN A 123 -7.55 12.16 -5.65
C GLN A 123 -8.35 10.92 -5.21
N SER A 124 -8.80 10.14 -6.20
CA SER A 124 -9.47 8.86 -5.94
C SER A 124 -8.50 7.82 -5.40
N ALA A 125 -9.02 6.82 -4.67
CA ALA A 125 -8.20 5.72 -4.18
C ALA A 125 -7.46 4.98 -5.31
N LYS A 126 -8.08 4.87 -6.50
CA LYS A 126 -7.41 4.30 -7.67
C LYS A 126 -6.19 5.10 -8.09
N MET A 127 -6.32 6.43 -8.22
CA MET A 127 -5.19 7.29 -8.61
C MET A 127 -4.07 7.25 -7.58
N ILE A 128 -4.41 7.24 -6.29
CA ILE A 128 -3.44 7.14 -5.18
C ILE A 128 -2.70 5.80 -5.27
N ARG A 129 -3.41 4.72 -5.50
CA ARG A 129 -2.82 3.39 -5.65
C ARG A 129 -1.90 3.29 -6.87
N ASP A 130 -2.31 3.85 -8.00
CA ASP A 130 -1.48 3.90 -9.21
C ASP A 130 -0.16 4.64 -8.93
N GLY A 131 -0.20 5.77 -8.20
CA GLY A 131 1.00 6.49 -7.76
C GLY A 131 1.88 5.69 -6.81
N ILE A 132 1.30 4.93 -5.87
CA ILE A 132 2.05 4.01 -5.01
C ILE A 132 2.74 2.93 -5.86
N MET A 133 2.02 2.33 -6.80
CA MET A 133 2.57 1.32 -7.71
C MET A 133 3.70 1.86 -8.58
N HIS A 134 3.63 3.14 -8.96
CA HIS A 134 4.67 3.86 -9.69
C HIS A 134 5.87 4.23 -8.79
N GLY A 135 5.70 4.26 -7.47
CA GLY A 135 6.75 4.59 -6.51
C GLY A 135 6.80 6.06 -6.09
N ASP A 136 5.76 6.84 -6.36
CA ASP A 136 5.70 8.29 -6.04
C ASP A 136 5.79 8.55 -4.53
N TYR A 137 5.42 7.58 -3.69
CA TYR A 137 5.56 7.66 -2.23
C TYR A 137 7.01 7.83 -1.77
N LYS A 138 8.00 7.38 -2.56
CA LYS A 138 9.43 7.48 -2.26
C LYS A 138 9.92 8.93 -2.19
N LEU A 139 9.16 9.86 -2.80
CA LEU A 139 9.43 11.30 -2.73
C LEU A 139 9.01 11.93 -1.39
N VAL A 140 8.38 11.17 -0.49
CA VAL A 140 8.02 11.66 0.85
C VAL A 140 9.27 11.68 1.72
N ASP A 141 9.70 12.89 2.08
CA ASP A 141 10.79 13.10 3.03
C ASP A 141 10.29 12.78 4.46
N LEU A 142 10.92 11.79 5.11
CA LEU A 142 10.62 11.39 6.48
C LEU A 142 11.40 12.20 7.53
N GLU A 143 12.43 12.93 7.14
CA GLU A 143 13.21 13.78 8.05
C GLU A 143 12.46 15.10 8.30
N ASN A 144 11.69 15.58 7.31
CA ASN A 144 10.96 16.84 7.34
C ASN A 144 9.46 16.64 7.13
N VAL A 145 8.81 15.88 8.01
CA VAL A 145 7.36 15.62 7.93
C VAL A 145 6.58 16.76 8.59
N PRO A 146 5.79 17.55 7.83
CA PRO A 146 4.96 18.59 8.42
C PRO A 146 3.80 17.98 9.22
N PRO A 147 3.35 18.67 10.30
CA PRO A 147 2.23 18.21 11.12
C PRO A 147 0.96 17.99 10.30
N ILE A 148 0.31 16.85 10.51
CA ILE A 148 -1.00 16.50 9.95
C ILE A 148 -2.08 17.26 10.73
N LYS A 149 -2.85 18.08 10.01
CA LYS A 149 -3.97 18.87 10.54
C LYS A 149 -5.27 18.07 10.52
#